data_036b7855548195e03f1009804d69d4a5
#
_entry.id   036b7855548195e03f1009804d69d4a5
#
_cell.length_a   1.000
_cell.length_b   1.000
_cell.length_c   1.000
_cell.angle_alpha   90.00
_cell.angle_beta   90.00
_cell.angle_gamma   90.00
#
_symmetry.space_group_name_H-M   'P 1'
#
loop_
_entity.id
_entity.type
_entity.pdbx_description
1 polymer ?
#
loop_
_entity_poly.entity_id
_entity_poly.type
_entity_poly.pdbx_seq_one_letter_code
_entity_poly.pdbx_strand_id
1 'polypeptide(L)'
;MTNTDQRSAVLYRMILPDHTCPFGVRAKQMLENAGYDVDDRILQSRDEVDAFEAEQGVATTPQIFIDGDRVGGSDDLERFLATSA
;
A
#
# COMPACT_ATOMS: atom_id res chain seq x y z
N MET A 1 -3.14 9.86 26.15
CA MET A 1 -2.13 8.82 26.17
C MET A 1 -1.88 8.27 24.78
N THR A 2 -0.66 8.16 24.43
CA THR A 2 -0.30 7.70 23.11
C THR A 2 -0.60 6.22 22.95
N ASN A 3 -1.18 5.87 21.83
CA ASN A 3 -1.40 4.48 21.48
C ASN A 3 -0.11 3.92 20.88
N THR A 4 0.69 3.26 21.70
CA THR A 4 1.97 2.72 21.25
C THR A 4 1.82 1.47 20.40
N ASP A 5 0.62 0.88 20.37
CA ASP A 5 0.38 -0.30 19.57
C ASP A 5 -0.03 0.04 18.14
N GLN A 6 -0.32 1.30 17.87
CA GLN A 6 -0.71 1.74 16.55
C GLN A 6 0.47 1.62 15.59
N ARG A 7 0.30 0.86 14.55
CA ARG A 7 1.35 0.66 13.54
C ARG A 7 1.01 1.48 12.30
N SER A 8 2.05 1.96 11.63
CA SER A 8 1.91 2.79 10.43
C SER A 8 2.23 2.00 9.19
N ALA A 9 1.45 2.24 8.16
CA ALA A 9 1.70 1.67 6.85
C ALA A 9 1.62 2.78 5.81
N VAL A 10 2.48 2.72 4.80
CA VAL A 10 2.42 3.62 3.65
C VAL A 10 1.93 2.78 2.47
N LEU A 11 0.89 3.26 1.81
CA LEU A 11 0.30 2.56 0.67
C LEU A 11 0.38 3.48 -0.55
N TYR A 12 1.07 3.01 -1.60
CA TYR A 12 1.05 3.68 -2.90
C TYR A 12 0.11 2.90 -3.81
N ARG A 13 -0.94 3.56 -4.29
CA ARG A 13 -1.91 2.91 -5.16
C ARG A 13 -2.34 3.85 -6.28
N MET A 14 -2.82 3.27 -7.36
CA MET A 14 -3.17 3.99 -8.56
C MET A 14 -4.67 4.27 -8.61
N ILE A 15 -5.01 5.55 -8.78
CA ILE A 15 -6.37 5.95 -9.13
C ILE A 15 -6.26 6.93 -10.30
N LEU A 16 -6.64 6.45 -11.48
CA LEU A 16 -6.67 7.26 -12.68
C LEU A 16 -8.07 7.84 -12.85
N PRO A 17 -8.23 8.89 -13.67
CA PRO A 17 -9.55 9.52 -13.83
C PRO A 17 -10.65 8.56 -14.26
N ASP A 18 -10.31 7.53 -15.02
CA ASP A 18 -11.29 6.57 -15.54
C ASP A 18 -11.06 5.15 -15.04
N HIS A 19 -10.18 4.96 -14.06
CA HIS A 19 -9.85 3.61 -13.58
C HIS A 19 -9.28 3.63 -12.18
N THR A 20 -9.92 2.89 -11.28
CA THR A 20 -9.42 2.66 -9.93
C THR A 20 -8.98 1.20 -9.83
N CYS A 21 -7.70 1.01 -9.47
CA CYS A 21 -7.16 -0.34 -9.35
C CYS A 21 -7.78 -1.06 -8.14
N PRO A 22 -8.51 -2.17 -8.35
CA PRO A 22 -9.18 -2.86 -7.24
C PRO A 22 -8.19 -3.47 -6.25
N PHE A 23 -6.98 -3.80 -6.67
CA PHE A 23 -5.97 -4.35 -5.77
C PHE A 23 -5.52 -3.29 -4.76
N GLY A 24 -5.48 -2.02 -5.15
CA GLY A 24 -5.16 -0.95 -4.23
C GLY A 24 -6.25 -0.73 -3.19
N VAL A 25 -7.51 -0.82 -3.60
CA VAL A 25 -8.64 -0.72 -2.68
C VAL A 25 -8.59 -1.87 -1.68
N ARG A 26 -8.34 -3.08 -2.16
CA ARG A 26 -8.24 -4.25 -1.30
C ARG A 26 -7.10 -4.11 -0.28
N ALA A 27 -5.95 -3.61 -0.71
CA ALA A 27 -4.82 -3.43 0.18
C ALA A 27 -5.15 -2.44 1.29
N LYS A 28 -5.81 -1.34 0.95
CA LYS A 28 -6.22 -0.34 1.95
C LYS A 28 -7.16 -0.95 2.98
N GLN A 29 -8.14 -1.73 2.52
CA GLN A 29 -9.09 -2.37 3.43
C GLN A 29 -8.40 -3.37 4.35
N MET A 30 -7.47 -4.15 3.82
CA MET A 30 -6.73 -5.12 4.63
C MET A 30 -5.92 -4.44 5.73
N LEU A 31 -5.26 -3.32 5.40
CA LEU A 31 -4.47 -2.59 6.37
C LEU A 31 -5.35 -1.98 7.46
N GLU A 32 -6.47 -1.37 7.07
CA GLU A 32 -7.39 -0.77 8.02
C GLU A 32 -8.00 -1.82 8.95
N ASN A 33 -8.39 -2.96 8.38
CA ASN A 33 -8.96 -4.05 9.18
C ASN A 33 -7.95 -4.63 10.16
N ALA A 34 -6.67 -4.56 9.82
CA ALA A 34 -5.61 -5.05 10.68
C ALA A 34 -5.16 -4.02 11.73
N GLY A 35 -5.77 -2.84 11.74
CA GLY A 35 -5.49 -1.83 12.76
C GLY A 35 -4.35 -0.89 12.42
N TYR A 36 -3.93 -0.84 11.17
CA TYR A 36 -2.85 0.06 10.76
C TYR A 36 -3.38 1.47 10.51
N ASP A 37 -2.53 2.46 10.80
CA ASP A 37 -2.75 3.84 10.41
C ASP A 37 -2.16 3.98 9.00
N VAL A 38 -3.02 4.15 8.00
CA VAL A 38 -2.62 4.09 6.60
C VAL A 38 -2.35 5.48 6.04
N ASP A 39 -1.12 5.70 5.57
CA ASP A 39 -0.76 6.87 4.78
C ASP A 39 -1.02 6.50 3.33
N ASP A 40 -2.15 6.93 2.81
CA ASP A 40 -2.66 6.53 1.50
C ASP A 40 -2.16 7.52 0.44
N ARG A 41 -1.20 7.09 -0.35
CA ARG A 41 -0.56 7.94 -1.36
C ARG A 41 -1.03 7.54 -2.74
N ILE A 42 -1.83 8.41 -3.34
CA ILE A 42 -2.48 8.14 -4.61
C ILE A 42 -1.59 8.58 -5.77
N LEU A 43 -1.36 7.66 -6.70
CA LEU A 43 -0.70 7.95 -7.97
C LEU A 43 -1.80 8.22 -8.98
N GLN A 44 -1.87 9.43 -9.49
CA GLN A 44 -3.03 9.94 -10.21
C GLN A 44 -2.88 9.95 -11.73
N SER A 45 -1.71 9.59 -12.23
CA SER A 45 -1.47 9.56 -13.68
C SER A 45 -0.52 8.43 -14.02
N ARG A 46 -0.51 8.05 -15.30
CA ARG A 46 0.44 7.05 -15.79
C ARG A 46 1.88 7.48 -15.57
N ASP A 47 2.16 8.76 -15.76
CA ASP A 47 3.51 9.28 -15.56
C ASP A 47 3.94 9.13 -14.11
N GLU A 48 3.04 9.38 -13.17
CA GLU A 48 3.34 9.20 -11.75
C GLU A 48 3.57 7.73 -11.41
N VAL A 49 2.76 6.86 -11.97
CA VAL A 49 2.92 5.42 -11.76
C VAL A 49 4.27 4.94 -12.30
N ASP A 50 4.59 5.32 -13.53
CA ASP A 50 5.83 4.92 -14.17
C ASP A 50 7.05 5.43 -13.40
N ALA A 51 7.00 6.68 -12.96
CA ALA A 51 8.09 7.27 -12.19
C ALA A 51 8.27 6.57 -10.85
N PHE A 52 7.17 6.26 -10.18
CA PHE A 52 7.20 5.54 -8.92
C PHE A 52 7.81 4.15 -9.11
N GLU A 53 7.36 3.42 -10.12
CA GLU A 53 7.85 2.07 -10.37
C GLU A 53 9.34 2.06 -10.69
N ALA A 54 9.79 3.04 -11.48
CA ALA A 54 11.20 3.16 -11.81
C ALA A 54 12.03 3.49 -10.57
N GLU A 55 11.55 4.41 -9.75
CA GLU A 55 12.27 4.84 -8.55
C GLU A 55 12.38 3.71 -7.54
N GLN A 56 11.33 2.92 -7.37
CA GLN A 56 11.30 1.85 -6.39
C GLN A 56 11.85 0.52 -6.92
N GLY A 57 12.10 0.45 -8.22
CA GLY A 57 12.58 -0.80 -8.82
C GLY A 57 11.52 -1.89 -8.86
N VAL A 58 10.26 -1.52 -9.00
CA VAL A 58 9.13 -2.45 -9.04
C VAL A 58 8.39 -2.31 -10.34
N ALA A 59 7.58 -3.30 -10.68
CA ALA A 59 6.85 -3.33 -11.94
C ALA A 59 5.34 -3.22 -11.76
N THR A 60 4.86 -3.16 -10.52
CA THR A 60 3.42 -3.20 -10.25
C THR A 60 3.04 -2.26 -9.11
N THR A 61 1.77 -1.90 -9.08
CA THR A 61 1.12 -1.24 -7.93
C THR A 61 -0.10 -2.06 -7.56
N PRO A 62 -0.59 -2.02 -6.31
CA PRO A 62 -0.10 -1.18 -5.20
C PRO A 62 1.22 -1.68 -4.63
N GLN A 63 1.87 -0.82 -3.86
CA GLN A 63 3.05 -1.20 -3.08
C GLN A 63 2.85 -0.69 -1.65
N ILE A 64 3.13 -1.56 -0.71
CA ILE A 64 2.89 -1.29 0.71
C ILE A 64 4.21 -1.33 1.46
N PHE A 65 4.41 -0.34 2.35
CA PHE A 65 5.58 -0.28 3.24
C PHE A 65 5.08 -0.28 4.67
N ILE A 66 5.65 -1.12 5.50
CA ILE A 66 5.33 -1.18 6.93
C ILE A 66 6.62 -1.01 7.71
N ASP A 67 6.63 0.00 8.60
CA ASP A 67 7.81 0.35 9.40
C ASP A 67 9.04 0.64 8.53
N GLY A 68 8.81 1.19 7.34
CA GLY A 68 9.87 1.53 6.42
C GLY A 68 10.33 0.41 5.50
N ASP A 69 9.83 -0.81 5.71
CA ASP A 69 10.21 -1.97 4.90
C ASP A 69 9.14 -2.26 3.87
N ARG A 70 9.58 -2.51 2.64
CA ARG A 70 8.65 -2.84 1.57
C ARG A 70 8.08 -4.24 1.75
N VAL A 71 6.77 -4.32 1.87
CA VAL A 71 6.05 -5.61 1.93
C VAL A 71 5.79 -6.13 0.52
N GLY A 72 5.39 -5.24 -0.39
CA GLY A 72 5.07 -5.60 -1.76
C GLY A 72 3.64 -5.24 -2.13
N GLY A 73 3.02 -6.01 -2.99
CA GLY A 73 1.67 -5.77 -3.46
C GLY A 73 0.61 -6.38 -2.55
N SER A 74 -0.64 -6.41 -3.04
CA SER A 74 -1.77 -6.88 -2.22
C SER A 74 -1.63 -8.35 -1.81
N ASP A 75 -1.12 -9.20 -2.69
CA ASP A 75 -0.94 -10.62 -2.36
C ASP A 75 0.16 -10.79 -1.31
N ASP A 76 1.23 -10.03 -1.44
CA ASP A 76 2.30 -10.05 -0.45
C ASP A 76 1.81 -9.55 0.88
N LEU A 77 0.96 -8.52 0.87
CA LEU A 77 0.37 -7.99 2.09
C LEU A 77 -0.51 -9.02 2.78
N GLU A 78 -1.30 -9.74 2.01
CA GLU A 78 -2.16 -10.78 2.56
C GLU A 78 -1.34 -11.83 3.31
N ARG A 79 -0.25 -12.29 2.68
CA ARG A 79 0.64 -13.27 3.32
C ARG A 79 1.31 -12.68 4.58
N PHE A 80 1.74 -11.42 4.48
CA PHE A 80 2.37 -10.74 5.61
C PHE A 80 1.43 -10.69 6.81
N LEU A 81 0.19 -10.29 6.60
CA LEU A 81 -0.78 -10.16 7.68
C LEU A 81 -1.16 -11.53 8.26
N ALA A 82 -1.21 -12.56 7.43
CA ALA A 82 -1.53 -13.90 7.89
C ALA A 82 -0.45 -14.46 8.80
N THR A 83 0.80 -14.10 8.58
CA THR A 83 1.92 -14.65 9.36
C THR A 83 2.30 -13.80 10.56
N SER A 84 1.81 -12.55 10.63
CA SER A 84 2.17 -11.65 11.72
C SER A 84 1.10 -11.57 12.81
N ALA A 85 0.08 -12.38 12.69
CA ALA A 85 -1.02 -12.37 13.65
C ALA A 85 -0.60 -12.92 15.02
#